data_c31c1437d1710484cc591d46cf7508d3
#
_entry.id   c31c1437d1710484cc591d46cf7508d3
#
_cell.length_a   1.000
_cell.length_b   1.000
_cell.length_c   1.000
_cell.angle_alpha   90.00
_cell.angle_beta   90.00
_cell.angle_gamma   90.00
#
_symmetry.space_group_name_H-M   'P 1'
#
loop_
_entity.id
_entity.type
_entity.pdbx_description
1 polymer ?
#
loop_
_entity_poly.entity_id
_entity_poly.type
_entity_poly.pdbx_seq_one_letter_code
_entity_poly.pdbx_strand_id
1 'polypeptide(L)'
;MDKNIRRGDIYYVRGYSDAVGSEQKANGRSRPAIVISNNIGNKYSKIKQVVYITTKNKNDIPTHVLINSAKYTSIAICEQIFSVSDERIGRYLGHCTEDEIKELDKALMISIGLDENYK
;
A
#
# COMPACT_ATOMS: atom_id res chain seq x y z
N MET A 1 -2.63 -21.60 6.87
CA MET A 1 -3.41 -20.75 7.79
C MET A 1 -3.73 -19.42 7.11
N ASP A 2 -4.99 -19.06 7.10
CA ASP A 2 -5.41 -17.83 6.45
C ASP A 2 -5.03 -16.63 7.30
N LYS A 3 -4.44 -15.64 6.67
CA LYS A 3 -4.16 -14.36 7.32
C LYS A 3 -5.43 -13.54 7.35
N ASN A 4 -5.71 -12.91 8.48
CA ASN A 4 -6.82 -11.97 8.58
C ASN A 4 -6.33 -10.58 8.13
N ILE A 5 -6.22 -10.40 6.82
CA ILE A 5 -5.71 -9.16 6.22
C ILE A 5 -6.83 -8.15 6.13
N ARG A 6 -6.61 -6.95 6.67
CA ARG A 6 -7.60 -5.87 6.69
C ARG A 6 -7.05 -4.64 5.99
N ARG A 7 -7.97 -3.87 5.41
CA ARG A 7 -7.62 -2.58 4.81
C ARG A 7 -6.97 -1.69 5.87
N GLY A 8 -5.85 -1.09 5.50
CA GLY A 8 -5.05 -0.27 6.42
C GLY A 8 -3.93 -1.02 7.12
N ASP A 9 -3.91 -2.34 7.06
CA ASP A 9 -2.80 -3.13 7.60
C ASP A 9 -1.52 -2.88 6.81
N ILE A 10 -0.40 -2.89 7.53
CA ILE A 10 0.93 -2.73 6.96
C ILE A 10 1.69 -4.04 7.08
N TYR A 11 2.19 -4.54 5.96
CA TYR A 11 2.95 -5.80 5.90
C TYR A 11 4.21 -5.61 5.06
N TYR A 12 5.23 -6.43 5.33
CA TYR A 12 6.26 -6.65 4.33
C TYR A 12 5.66 -7.42 3.16
N VAL A 13 5.90 -6.95 1.94
CA VAL A 13 5.45 -7.62 0.72
C VAL A 13 6.68 -7.96 -0.12
N ARG A 14 6.81 -9.23 -0.48
CA ARG A 14 7.92 -9.77 -1.24
C ARG A 14 7.73 -9.49 -2.73
N GLY A 15 8.84 -9.38 -3.44
CA GLY A 15 8.79 -9.27 -4.90
C GLY A 15 8.75 -7.85 -5.44
N TYR A 16 9.11 -6.85 -4.62
CA TYR A 16 9.17 -5.47 -5.08
C TYR A 16 10.28 -5.28 -6.12
N SER A 17 10.00 -4.51 -7.17
CA SER A 17 10.99 -4.09 -8.16
C SER A 17 10.99 -2.57 -8.28
N ASP A 18 12.18 -1.96 -8.29
CA ASP A 18 12.34 -0.51 -8.48
C ASP A 18 12.14 -0.08 -9.94
N ALA A 19 12.20 -1.01 -10.88
CA ALA A 19 12.11 -0.67 -12.29
C ALA A 19 10.67 -0.35 -12.68
N VAL A 20 10.46 0.83 -13.21
CA VAL A 20 9.15 1.27 -13.68
C VAL A 20 8.71 0.38 -14.83
N GLY A 21 7.48 -0.12 -14.75
CA GLY A 21 6.94 -1.00 -15.77
C GLY A 21 7.41 -2.45 -15.68
N SER A 22 8.25 -2.79 -14.72
CA SER A 22 8.69 -4.16 -14.51
C SER A 22 7.66 -4.95 -13.73
N GLU A 23 7.53 -6.22 -14.06
CA GLU A 23 6.76 -7.14 -13.24
C GLU A 23 7.48 -7.40 -11.93
N GLN A 24 6.72 -7.51 -10.85
CA GLN A 24 7.29 -7.87 -9.56
C GLN A 24 7.63 -9.35 -9.54
N LYS A 25 8.81 -9.67 -9.06
CA LYS A 25 9.30 -11.05 -9.02
C LYS A 25 9.12 -11.62 -7.63
N ALA A 26 8.71 -12.89 -7.55
CA ALA A 26 8.47 -13.56 -6.28
C ALA A 26 9.68 -13.56 -5.35
N ASN A 27 10.89 -13.52 -5.91
CA ASN A 27 12.16 -13.51 -5.15
C ASN A 27 12.78 -12.11 -5.09
N GLY A 28 12.03 -11.06 -5.43
CA GLY A 28 12.48 -9.68 -5.29
C GLY A 28 12.55 -9.26 -3.83
N ARG A 29 13.00 -8.03 -3.60
CA ARG A 29 13.12 -7.49 -2.24
C ARG A 29 11.76 -7.39 -1.56
N SER A 30 11.76 -7.54 -0.23
CA SER A 30 10.60 -7.23 0.58
C SER A 30 10.57 -5.75 0.93
N ARG A 31 9.42 -5.14 0.78
CA ARG A 31 9.20 -3.73 1.12
C ARG A 31 7.92 -3.60 1.93
N PRO A 32 7.86 -2.65 2.87
CA PRO A 32 6.60 -2.38 3.57
C PRO A 32 5.55 -1.84 2.62
N ALA A 33 4.33 -2.29 2.80
CA ALA A 33 3.19 -1.84 1.99
C ALA A 33 1.93 -1.80 2.83
N ILE A 34 1.00 -0.93 2.44
CA ILE A 34 -0.29 -0.80 3.08
C ILE A 34 -1.34 -1.47 2.21
N VAL A 35 -2.17 -2.31 2.82
CA VAL A 35 -3.30 -2.93 2.13
C VAL A 35 -4.39 -1.88 1.93
N ILE A 36 -4.80 -1.67 0.69
CA ILE A 36 -5.81 -0.67 0.33
C ILE A 36 -7.09 -1.29 -0.24
N SER A 37 -7.07 -2.58 -0.56
CA SER A 37 -8.27 -3.26 -1.05
C SER A 37 -9.32 -3.38 0.04
N ASN A 38 -10.61 -3.43 -0.37
CA ASN A 38 -11.72 -3.46 0.56
C ASN A 38 -11.76 -4.76 1.36
N ASN A 39 -12.40 -4.72 2.54
CA ASN A 39 -12.35 -5.84 3.46
C ASN A 39 -13.16 -7.06 3.01
N ILE A 40 -14.16 -6.88 2.19
CA ILE A 40 -14.87 -8.01 1.59
C ILE A 40 -13.94 -8.75 0.63
N GLY A 41 -13.27 -8.00 -0.26
CA GLY A 41 -12.28 -8.57 -1.15
C GLY A 41 -11.12 -9.21 -0.39
N ASN A 42 -10.65 -8.55 0.67
CA ASN A 42 -9.56 -9.07 1.48
C ASN A 42 -9.89 -10.42 2.12
N LYS A 43 -11.16 -10.63 2.48
CA LYS A 43 -11.60 -11.87 3.09
C LYS A 43 -11.68 -13.03 2.09
N TYR A 44 -12.12 -12.76 0.88
CA TYR A 44 -12.44 -13.82 -0.07
C TYR A 44 -11.46 -13.98 -1.23
N SER A 45 -10.71 -12.93 -1.56
CA SER A 45 -9.77 -12.98 -2.68
C SER A 45 -8.37 -13.35 -2.22
N LYS A 46 -7.65 -14.10 -3.03
CA LYS A 46 -6.22 -14.39 -2.82
C LYS A 46 -5.34 -13.25 -3.34
N ILE A 47 -5.93 -12.20 -3.91
CA ILE A 47 -5.21 -11.03 -4.42
C ILE A 47 -5.59 -9.84 -3.56
N LYS A 48 -4.60 -9.07 -3.12
CA LYS A 48 -4.78 -7.81 -2.39
C LYS A 48 -4.20 -6.67 -3.21
N GLN A 49 -4.75 -5.50 -3.03
CA GLN A 49 -4.14 -4.29 -3.60
C GLN A 49 -3.38 -3.56 -2.51
N VAL A 50 -2.19 -3.10 -2.86
CA VAL A 50 -1.31 -2.43 -1.89
C VAL A 50 -0.68 -1.19 -2.52
N VAL A 51 -0.26 -0.26 -1.66
CA VAL A 51 0.68 0.80 -2.01
C VAL A 51 1.91 0.66 -1.13
N TYR A 52 3.09 0.81 -1.71
CA TYR A 52 4.33 0.71 -0.95
C TYR A 52 4.59 1.99 -0.17
N ILE A 53 5.30 1.86 0.94
CA ILE A 53 5.76 2.99 1.73
C ILE A 53 7.28 3.01 1.71
N THR A 54 7.85 4.21 1.81
CA THR A 54 9.30 4.39 1.78
C THR A 54 9.73 5.38 2.86
N THR A 55 10.90 5.14 3.44
CA THR A 55 11.51 6.08 4.38
C THR A 55 12.29 7.19 3.66
N LYS A 56 12.48 7.07 2.35
CA LYS A 56 13.17 8.09 1.57
C LYS A 56 12.30 9.33 1.43
N ASN A 57 12.94 10.50 1.44
CA ASN A 57 12.23 11.76 1.18
C ASN A 57 11.63 11.74 -0.22
N LYS A 58 10.37 12.16 -0.30
CA LYS A 58 9.66 12.28 -1.56
C LYS A 58 9.03 13.67 -1.65
N ASN A 59 8.76 14.11 -2.86
CA ASN A 59 8.07 15.37 -3.09
C ASN A 59 6.70 15.38 -2.41
N ASP A 60 6.33 16.54 -1.89
CA ASP A 60 5.02 16.72 -1.28
C ASP A 60 3.99 16.95 -2.38
N ILE A 61 3.43 15.87 -2.88
CA ILE A 61 2.38 15.88 -3.90
C ILE A 61 1.12 15.22 -3.35
N PRO A 62 -0.07 15.51 -3.93
CA PRO A 62 -1.35 15.06 -3.35
C PRO A 62 -1.49 13.54 -3.19
N THR A 63 -0.73 12.74 -3.94
CA THR A 63 -0.78 11.28 -3.86
C THR A 63 0.21 10.69 -2.86
N HIS A 64 1.00 11.53 -2.17
CA HIS A 64 1.93 11.08 -1.13
C HIS A 64 1.34 11.35 0.24
N VAL A 65 1.35 10.33 1.10
CA VAL A 65 0.74 10.39 2.45
C VAL A 65 1.78 10.02 3.50
N LEU A 66 1.89 10.86 4.53
CA LEU A 66 2.78 10.61 5.67
C LEU A 66 2.20 9.49 6.54
N ILE A 67 2.99 8.48 6.83
CA ILE A 67 2.61 7.32 7.64
C ILE A 67 3.56 7.19 8.81
N ASN A 68 3.00 7.23 10.02
CA ASN A 68 3.75 7.07 11.26
C ASN A 68 3.51 5.72 11.95
N SER A 69 2.58 4.94 11.43
CA SER A 69 2.16 3.66 12.05
C SER A 69 3.05 2.49 11.69
N ALA A 70 4.03 2.68 10.80
CA ALA A 70 5.07 1.70 10.51
C ALA A 70 6.24 1.88 11.48
N LYS A 71 7.22 0.98 11.42
CA LYS A 71 8.39 1.02 12.29
C LYS A 71 9.13 2.37 12.22
N TYR A 72 9.20 2.98 11.02
CA TYR A 72 9.81 4.28 10.79
C TYR A 72 8.81 5.18 10.08
N THR A 73 8.92 6.50 10.30
CA THR A 73 8.13 7.48 9.54
C THR A 73 8.36 7.27 8.06
N SER A 74 7.30 7.14 7.31
CA SER A 74 7.34 6.72 5.92
C SER A 74 6.38 7.54 5.07
N ILE A 75 6.55 7.48 3.76
CA ILE A 75 5.65 8.10 2.78
C ILE A 75 4.98 6.99 1.96
N ALA A 76 3.66 7.00 1.91
CA ALA A 76 2.91 6.10 1.04
C ALA A 76 2.81 6.70 -0.36
N ILE A 77 3.11 5.89 -1.36
CA ILE A 77 3.16 6.30 -2.77
C ILE A 77 1.86 5.85 -3.44
N CYS A 78 0.82 6.67 -3.34
CA CYS A 78 -0.53 6.26 -3.75
C CYS A 78 -0.77 6.35 -5.27
N GLU A 79 0.16 6.90 -6.04
CA GLU A 79 0.08 6.85 -7.50
C GLU A 79 0.58 5.51 -8.06
N GLN A 80 1.11 4.63 -7.21
CA GLN A 80 1.57 3.30 -7.61
C GLN A 80 0.79 2.24 -6.83
N ILE A 81 -0.25 1.73 -7.46
CA ILE A 81 -1.12 0.71 -6.86
C ILE A 81 -0.74 -0.64 -7.47
N PHE A 82 -0.46 -1.61 -6.61
CA PHE A 82 -0.06 -2.95 -7.05
C PHE A 82 -1.05 -4.00 -6.57
N SER A 83 -1.26 -5.01 -7.41
CA SER A 83 -1.99 -6.22 -7.03
C SER A 83 -0.97 -7.29 -6.68
N VAL A 84 -1.10 -7.88 -5.50
CA VAL A 84 -0.18 -8.90 -5.00
C VAL A 84 -0.96 -10.10 -4.49
N SER A 85 -0.38 -11.29 -4.67
CA SER A 85 -0.98 -12.51 -4.11
C SER A 85 -0.67 -12.62 -2.62
N ASP A 86 -1.55 -13.31 -1.90
CA ASP A 86 -1.40 -13.52 -0.45
C ASP A 86 -0.07 -14.15 -0.07
N GLU A 87 0.47 -15.05 -0.91
CA GLU A 87 1.77 -15.70 -0.64
C GLU A 87 2.93 -14.72 -0.60
N ARG A 88 2.78 -13.54 -1.20
CA ARG A 88 3.80 -12.51 -1.17
C ARG A 88 3.70 -11.61 0.05
N ILE A 89 2.59 -11.68 0.79
CA ILE A 89 2.36 -10.87 1.99
C ILE A 89 3.01 -11.56 3.18
N GLY A 90 4.00 -10.92 3.76
CA GLY A 90 4.80 -11.48 4.83
C GLY A 90 4.42 -10.96 6.21
N ARG A 91 5.42 -10.45 6.91
CA ARG A 91 5.28 -10.06 8.31
C ARG A 91 4.41 -8.82 8.48
N TYR A 92 3.51 -8.88 9.45
CA TYR A 92 2.68 -7.75 9.87
C TYR A 92 3.53 -6.71 10.57
N LEU A 93 3.36 -5.45 10.21
CA LEU A 93 4.13 -4.33 10.77
C LEU A 93 3.29 -3.37 11.60
N GLY A 94 1.99 -3.33 11.37
CA GLY A 94 1.10 -2.40 12.06
C GLY A 94 -0.16 -2.13 11.29
N HIS A 95 -0.93 -1.16 11.78
CA HIS A 95 -2.19 -0.76 11.17
C HIS A 95 -2.28 0.77 11.17
N CYS A 96 -2.67 1.35 10.07
CA CYS A 96 -2.83 2.80 9.94
C CYS A 96 -3.88 3.33 10.91
N THR A 97 -3.66 4.54 11.41
CA THR A 97 -4.67 5.25 12.21
C THR A 97 -5.85 5.67 11.32
N GLU A 98 -6.97 6.03 11.95
CA GLU A 98 -8.12 6.55 11.20
C GLU A 98 -7.77 7.78 10.37
N ASP A 99 -6.95 8.68 10.91
CA ASP A 99 -6.52 9.87 10.19
C ASP A 99 -5.64 9.51 8.99
N GLU A 100 -4.74 8.57 9.15
CA GLU A 100 -3.91 8.08 8.04
C GLU A 100 -4.78 7.44 6.96
N ILE A 101 -5.79 6.65 7.35
CA ILE A 101 -6.71 6.03 6.39
C ILE A 101 -7.48 7.08 5.62
N LYS A 102 -7.96 8.14 6.28
CA LYS A 102 -8.65 9.24 5.60
C LYS A 102 -7.75 9.92 4.57
N GLU A 103 -6.50 10.16 4.90
CA GLU A 103 -5.54 10.75 3.99
C GLU A 103 -5.21 9.81 2.82
N LEU A 104 -5.10 8.50 3.10
CA LEU A 104 -4.92 7.50 2.06
C LEU A 104 -6.12 7.48 1.11
N ASP A 105 -7.34 7.49 1.63
CA ASP A 105 -8.55 7.49 0.82
C ASP A 105 -8.56 8.66 -0.14
N LYS A 106 -8.25 9.85 0.37
CA LYS A 106 -8.19 11.07 -0.43
C LYS A 106 -7.13 10.97 -1.52
N ALA A 107 -5.94 10.51 -1.16
CA ALA A 107 -4.83 10.36 -2.11
C ALA A 107 -5.15 9.33 -3.20
N LEU A 108 -5.82 8.23 -2.84
CA LEU A 108 -6.23 7.20 -3.79
C LEU A 108 -7.30 7.71 -4.74
N MET A 109 -8.27 8.47 -4.25
CA MET A 109 -9.29 9.09 -5.10
C MET A 109 -8.65 10.04 -6.12
N ILE A 110 -7.68 10.81 -5.69
CA ILE A 110 -6.92 11.69 -6.60
C ILE A 110 -6.15 10.85 -7.62
N SER A 111 -5.46 9.83 -7.17
CA SER A 111 -4.60 8.99 -8.01
C SER A 111 -5.37 8.35 -9.17
N ILE A 112 -6.59 7.89 -8.93
CA ILE A 112 -7.38 7.19 -9.97
C ILE A 112 -8.46 8.05 -10.60
N GLY A 113 -8.42 9.38 -10.35
CA GLY A 113 -9.28 10.31 -11.05
C GLY A 113 -10.72 10.39 -10.54
N LEU A 114 -10.95 10.03 -9.29
CA LEU A 114 -12.28 10.14 -8.67
C LEU A 114 -12.52 11.48 -7.99
N ASP A 115 -11.48 12.26 -7.77
CA ASP A 115 -11.59 13.60 -7.20
C ASP A 115 -11.82 14.60 -8.34
N GLU A 116 -12.88 15.44 -8.21
CA GLU A 116 -13.27 16.38 -9.26
C GLU A 116 -12.16 17.36 -9.64
N ASN A 117 -11.31 17.71 -8.69
CA ASN A 117 -10.23 18.69 -8.91
C ASN A 117 -9.00 18.09 -9.61
N TYR A 118 -8.98 16.76 -9.80
CA TYR A 118 -7.80 16.04 -10.33
C TYR A 118 -8.17 15.03 -11.42
N LYS A 119 -9.21 15.30 -12.16
CA LYS A 119 -9.59 14.41 -13.27
C LYS A 119 -8.72 14.59 -14.49
#